data_0b17d061757b2988e9e091a9eb65638e
#
_entry.id   0b17d061757b2988e9e091a9eb65638e
#
_cell.length_a   1.000
_cell.length_b   1.000
_cell.length_c   1.000
_cell.angle_alpha   90.00
_cell.angle_beta   90.00
_cell.angle_gamma   90.00
#
_symmetry.space_group_name_H-M   'P 1'
#
loop_
_entity.id
_entity.type
_entity.pdbx_description
1 polymer ?
#
loop_
_entity_poly.entity_id
_entity_poly.type
_entity_poly.pdbx_seq_one_letter_code
_entity_poly.pdbx_strand_id
1 'polypeptide(L)'
;MARILITLGDPAGIGPEVVDLALASGKLPSGFEIEVLGDRHAGTPGMPDARSAAAALAALDQAVAAMKQGHADAVVTGPVSKEGLQALGFPFPGQTEYFASAFGIDDFGMLLTGNTLTVGLATIHEPISAVPALLTPRRITRIGLLTADFLQRRGTANPRIAVAGLNPHAGENGAFGDEETRIILPAIEQLNASGRAVFTGPAVPDAVFRDAARGQFDAVIAMYHDQGLIPLKLLDFDNAVNVTLGLPKPRTSPDHGTAFPLAGKGLADPSSMISAIRLACELA
;
A
#
# COMPACT_ATOMS: atom_id res chain seq x y z
N MET A 1 -17.56 -9.22 -16.72
CA MET A 1 -17.61 -8.80 -15.29
C MET A 1 -16.18 -8.92 -14.77
N ALA A 2 -15.64 -7.86 -14.17
CA ALA A 2 -14.27 -7.93 -13.66
C ALA A 2 -14.20 -8.86 -12.45
N ARG A 3 -13.13 -9.66 -12.35
CA ARG A 3 -12.93 -10.68 -11.33
C ARG A 3 -11.92 -10.24 -10.31
N ILE A 4 -12.34 -10.18 -9.05
CA ILE A 4 -11.54 -9.77 -7.90
C ILE A 4 -11.23 -10.99 -7.03
N LEU A 5 -9.96 -11.29 -6.85
CA LEU A 5 -9.54 -12.34 -5.91
C LEU A 5 -9.28 -11.73 -4.53
N ILE A 6 -9.68 -12.45 -3.49
CA ILE A 6 -9.36 -12.10 -2.10
C ILE A 6 -8.63 -13.27 -1.48
N THR A 7 -7.38 -13.09 -1.02
CA THR A 7 -6.72 -14.11 -0.21
C THR A 7 -7.09 -13.93 1.25
N LEU A 8 -7.38 -15.03 1.96
CA LEU A 8 -7.72 -14.99 3.39
C LEU A 8 -6.56 -14.49 4.26
N GLY A 9 -5.31 -14.55 3.76
CA GLY A 9 -4.13 -14.37 4.59
C GLY A 9 -3.87 -15.58 5.49
N ASP A 10 -3.26 -15.34 6.66
CA ASP A 10 -3.02 -16.42 7.64
C ASP A 10 -4.35 -16.83 8.31
N PRO A 11 -4.80 -18.09 8.12
CA PRO A 11 -6.07 -18.55 8.69
C PRO A 11 -6.10 -18.62 10.22
N ALA A 12 -4.97 -18.55 10.90
CA ALA A 12 -4.91 -18.41 12.37
C ALA A 12 -5.13 -16.95 12.82
N GLY A 13 -5.07 -15.96 11.92
CA GLY A 13 -5.31 -14.55 12.19
C GLY A 13 -6.75 -14.12 11.96
N ILE A 14 -6.96 -12.78 11.96
CA ILE A 14 -8.27 -12.17 11.71
C ILE A 14 -8.70 -12.16 10.23
N GLY A 15 -7.80 -12.57 9.30
CA GLY A 15 -8.06 -12.53 7.87
C GLY A 15 -9.40 -13.17 7.46
N PRO A 16 -9.71 -14.43 7.83
CA PRO A 16 -11.01 -15.06 7.53
C PRO A 16 -12.20 -14.28 8.07
N GLU A 17 -12.10 -13.77 9.31
CA GLU A 17 -13.17 -13.02 9.98
C GLU A 17 -13.45 -11.68 9.27
N VAL A 18 -12.43 -10.89 8.98
CA VAL A 18 -12.62 -9.59 8.31
C VAL A 18 -13.08 -9.73 6.87
N VAL A 19 -12.70 -10.80 6.17
CA VAL A 19 -13.20 -11.10 4.82
C VAL A 19 -14.69 -11.46 4.86
N ASP A 20 -15.10 -12.35 5.75
CA ASP A 20 -16.51 -12.74 5.89
C ASP A 20 -17.40 -11.54 6.26
N LEU A 21 -16.94 -10.72 7.23
CA LEU A 21 -17.63 -9.50 7.63
C LEU A 21 -17.72 -8.49 6.49
N ALA A 22 -16.65 -8.34 5.71
CA ALA A 22 -16.64 -7.42 4.56
C ALA A 22 -17.64 -7.87 3.49
N LEU A 23 -17.66 -9.17 3.15
CA LEU A 23 -18.60 -9.73 2.17
C LEU A 23 -20.05 -9.62 2.62
N ALA A 24 -20.33 -9.83 3.90
CA ALA A 24 -21.66 -9.70 4.49
C ALA A 24 -22.12 -8.26 4.72
N SER A 25 -21.23 -7.26 4.59
CA SER A 25 -21.49 -5.86 5.00
C SER A 25 -22.55 -5.13 4.16
N GLY A 26 -22.82 -5.59 2.93
CA GLY A 26 -23.66 -4.86 1.95
C GLY A 26 -23.02 -3.56 1.42
N LYS A 27 -21.73 -3.30 1.73
CA LYS A 27 -21.03 -2.06 1.36
C LYS A 27 -20.16 -2.21 0.11
N LEU A 28 -20.07 -3.41 -0.46
CA LEU A 28 -19.25 -3.67 -1.65
C LEU A 28 -20.00 -3.28 -2.93
N PRO A 29 -19.30 -2.79 -3.97
CA PRO A 29 -19.94 -2.45 -5.23
C PRO A 29 -20.49 -3.70 -5.93
N SER A 30 -21.61 -3.56 -6.63
CA SER A 30 -22.16 -4.60 -7.49
C SER A 30 -21.43 -4.64 -8.85
N GLY A 31 -21.59 -5.73 -9.59
CA GLY A 31 -21.05 -5.85 -10.95
C GLY A 31 -19.66 -6.47 -11.01
N PHE A 32 -19.17 -7.06 -9.92
CA PHE A 32 -17.89 -7.77 -9.83
C PHE A 32 -18.12 -9.24 -9.44
N GLU A 33 -17.27 -10.11 -9.97
CA GLU A 33 -17.16 -11.50 -9.50
C GLU A 33 -16.09 -11.54 -8.41
N ILE A 34 -16.45 -11.93 -7.20
CA ILE A 34 -15.50 -12.01 -6.06
C ILE A 34 -15.27 -13.49 -5.75
N GLU A 35 -13.98 -13.89 -5.75
CA GLU A 35 -13.55 -15.23 -5.36
C GLU A 35 -12.59 -15.14 -4.18
N VAL A 36 -12.82 -15.98 -3.16
CA VAL A 36 -11.97 -16.04 -1.97
C VAL A 36 -11.04 -17.24 -2.08
N LEU A 37 -9.74 -17.00 -1.93
CA LEU A 37 -8.67 -18.00 -1.96
C LEU A 37 -8.11 -18.25 -0.56
N GLY A 38 -7.82 -19.51 -0.26
CA GLY A 38 -7.22 -19.95 0.99
C GLY A 38 -8.07 -20.98 1.74
N ASP A 39 -7.39 -21.81 2.54
CA ASP A 39 -8.03 -22.82 3.37
C ASP A 39 -8.21 -22.29 4.81
N ARG A 40 -9.43 -21.89 5.16
CA ARG A 40 -9.76 -21.39 6.50
C ARG A 40 -9.61 -22.42 7.61
N HIS A 41 -9.60 -23.72 7.26
CA HIS A 41 -9.47 -24.82 8.20
C HIS A 41 -8.01 -25.25 8.43
N ALA A 42 -7.08 -24.63 7.73
CA ALA A 42 -5.64 -24.90 7.88
C ALA A 42 -5.01 -24.23 9.12
N GLY A 43 -5.74 -23.40 9.88
CA GLY A 43 -5.26 -22.74 11.09
C GLY A 43 -6.26 -22.82 12.23
N THR A 44 -5.76 -22.71 13.46
CA THR A 44 -6.57 -22.52 14.66
C THR A 44 -6.55 -21.03 15.02
N PRO A 45 -7.69 -20.33 15.11
CA PRO A 45 -7.71 -18.89 15.44
C PRO A 45 -6.90 -18.58 16.70
N GLY A 46 -6.00 -17.61 16.60
CA GLY A 46 -5.13 -17.17 17.67
C GLY A 46 -3.87 -18.03 17.91
N MET A 47 -3.72 -19.13 17.17
CA MET A 47 -2.60 -20.08 17.34
C MET A 47 -1.88 -20.31 16.01
N PRO A 48 -1.04 -19.37 15.54
CA PRO A 48 -0.31 -19.52 14.29
C PRO A 48 0.69 -20.68 14.35
N ASP A 49 0.81 -21.41 13.26
CA ASP A 49 1.75 -22.50 13.10
C ASP A 49 2.25 -22.60 11.64
N ALA A 50 3.13 -23.57 11.37
CA ALA A 50 3.67 -23.80 10.02
C ALA A 50 2.58 -24.16 9.01
N ARG A 51 1.49 -24.82 9.43
CA ARG A 51 0.37 -25.19 8.56
C ARG A 51 -0.44 -23.97 8.14
N SER A 52 -0.73 -23.06 9.08
CA SER A 52 -1.43 -21.82 8.78
C SER A 52 -0.62 -20.90 7.87
N ALA A 53 0.70 -20.81 8.13
CA ALA A 53 1.61 -20.04 7.27
C ALA A 53 1.70 -20.62 5.86
N ALA A 54 1.76 -21.96 5.71
CA ALA A 54 1.79 -22.63 4.41
C ALA A 54 0.49 -22.42 3.61
N ALA A 55 -0.66 -22.42 4.28
CA ALA A 55 -1.94 -22.11 3.65
C ALA A 55 -2.01 -20.67 3.15
N ALA A 56 -1.47 -19.72 3.94
CA ALA A 56 -1.37 -18.32 3.54
C ALA A 56 -0.49 -18.15 2.29
N LEU A 57 0.68 -18.80 2.25
CA LEU A 57 1.58 -18.77 1.10
C LEU A 57 0.92 -19.38 -0.14
N ALA A 58 0.29 -20.55 -0.01
CA ALA A 58 -0.41 -21.20 -1.11
C ALA A 58 -1.52 -20.32 -1.72
N ALA A 59 -2.24 -19.55 -0.90
CA ALA A 59 -3.25 -18.61 -1.38
C ALA A 59 -2.62 -17.44 -2.17
N LEU A 60 -1.45 -16.94 -1.74
CA LEU A 60 -0.71 -15.92 -2.50
C LEU A 60 -0.21 -16.47 -3.85
N ASP A 61 0.34 -17.69 -3.88
CA ASP A 61 0.79 -18.35 -5.10
C ASP A 61 -0.36 -18.56 -6.10
N GLN A 62 -1.53 -19.00 -5.62
CA GLN A 62 -2.75 -19.14 -6.43
C GLN A 62 -3.20 -17.79 -7.01
N ALA A 63 -3.20 -16.74 -6.20
CA ALA A 63 -3.56 -15.41 -6.66
C ALA A 63 -2.60 -14.90 -7.75
N VAL A 64 -1.30 -15.04 -7.57
CA VAL A 64 -0.29 -14.68 -8.58
C VAL A 64 -0.49 -15.46 -9.87
N ALA A 65 -0.71 -16.78 -9.77
CA ALA A 65 -0.93 -17.65 -10.93
C ALA A 65 -2.18 -17.20 -11.72
N ALA A 66 -3.29 -16.96 -11.03
CA ALA A 66 -4.54 -16.51 -11.65
C ALA A 66 -4.40 -15.14 -12.32
N MET A 67 -3.71 -14.19 -11.68
CA MET A 67 -3.43 -12.89 -12.27
C MET A 67 -2.59 -12.98 -13.55
N LYS A 68 -1.54 -13.81 -13.53
CA LYS A 68 -0.65 -14.05 -14.70
C LYS A 68 -1.39 -14.68 -15.87
N GLN A 69 -2.31 -15.58 -15.59
CA GLN A 69 -3.13 -16.27 -16.61
C GLN A 69 -4.29 -15.40 -17.13
N GLY A 70 -4.47 -14.19 -16.59
CA GLY A 70 -5.59 -13.33 -16.97
C GLY A 70 -6.92 -13.72 -16.38
N HIS A 71 -6.95 -14.63 -15.40
CA HIS A 71 -8.15 -15.12 -14.72
C HIS A 71 -8.63 -14.21 -13.59
N ALA A 72 -7.89 -13.15 -13.27
CA ALA A 72 -8.27 -12.14 -12.30
C ALA A 72 -7.85 -10.76 -12.79
N ASP A 73 -8.64 -9.74 -12.47
CA ASP A 73 -8.40 -8.34 -12.83
C ASP A 73 -7.76 -7.54 -11.70
N ALA A 74 -7.98 -7.96 -10.45
CA ALA A 74 -7.33 -7.41 -9.27
C ALA A 74 -7.23 -8.46 -8.16
N VAL A 75 -6.37 -8.19 -7.17
CA VAL A 75 -6.27 -8.99 -5.96
C VAL A 75 -6.30 -8.12 -4.71
N VAL A 76 -7.02 -8.60 -3.70
CA VAL A 76 -7.00 -8.07 -2.33
C VAL A 76 -6.32 -9.11 -1.45
N THR A 77 -5.23 -8.75 -0.79
CA THR A 77 -4.51 -9.74 0.03
C THR A 77 -4.81 -9.55 1.51
N GLY A 78 -5.26 -10.63 2.16
CA GLY A 78 -5.40 -10.68 3.61
C GLY A 78 -4.05 -10.61 4.34
N PRO A 79 -4.07 -10.33 5.65
CA PRO A 79 -2.86 -10.18 6.45
C PRO A 79 -2.15 -11.52 6.65
N VAL A 80 -0.81 -11.52 6.54
CA VAL A 80 0.04 -12.70 6.73
C VAL A 80 1.08 -12.47 7.83
N SER A 81 1.51 -13.52 8.48
CA SER A 81 2.64 -13.49 9.42
C SER A 81 3.95 -13.50 8.63
N LYS A 82 4.73 -12.42 8.73
CA LYS A 82 6.07 -12.37 8.12
C LYS A 82 6.98 -13.45 8.73
N GLU A 83 6.94 -13.60 10.04
CA GLU A 83 7.70 -14.62 10.77
C GLU A 83 7.33 -16.03 10.31
N GLY A 84 6.02 -16.33 10.20
CA GLY A 84 5.53 -17.62 9.73
C GLY A 84 5.98 -17.93 8.30
N LEU A 85 5.89 -16.95 7.38
CA LEU A 85 6.35 -17.11 6.01
C LEU A 85 7.89 -17.29 5.92
N GLN A 86 8.66 -16.51 6.66
CA GLN A 86 10.12 -16.61 6.70
C GLN A 86 10.59 -17.99 7.23
N ALA A 87 9.88 -18.53 8.23
CA ALA A 87 10.15 -19.89 8.73
C ALA A 87 9.97 -20.98 7.66
N LEU A 88 9.16 -20.72 6.63
CA LEU A 88 8.98 -21.58 5.46
C LEU A 88 10.00 -21.29 4.33
N GLY A 89 10.95 -20.40 4.54
CA GLY A 89 11.94 -20.01 3.53
C GLY A 89 11.46 -18.93 2.55
N PHE A 90 10.38 -18.20 2.86
CA PHE A 90 9.93 -17.08 2.04
C PHE A 90 10.98 -15.95 2.03
N PRO A 91 11.60 -15.63 0.86
CA PRO A 91 12.79 -14.79 0.81
C PRO A 91 12.50 -13.29 0.76
N PHE A 92 11.23 -12.89 0.80
CA PHE A 92 10.82 -11.49 0.59
C PHE A 92 10.53 -10.78 1.93
N PRO A 93 10.82 -9.47 2.02
CA PRO A 93 10.48 -8.66 3.19
C PRO A 93 8.96 -8.55 3.45
N GLY A 94 8.17 -8.66 2.38
CA GLY A 94 6.72 -8.58 2.44
C GLY A 94 6.02 -8.99 1.15
N GLN A 95 4.70 -8.86 1.16
CA GLN A 95 3.88 -9.23 0.00
C GLN A 95 4.12 -8.30 -1.21
N THR A 96 4.45 -7.03 -1.00
CA THR A 96 4.75 -6.07 -2.07
C THR A 96 5.90 -6.55 -2.95
N GLU A 97 7.02 -6.91 -2.32
CA GLU A 97 8.21 -7.41 -3.00
C GLU A 97 7.97 -8.78 -3.65
N TYR A 98 7.18 -9.63 -2.99
CA TYR A 98 6.78 -10.93 -3.54
C TYR A 98 6.00 -10.77 -4.86
N PHE A 99 4.95 -9.93 -4.88
CA PHE A 99 4.18 -9.69 -6.09
C PHE A 99 5.04 -9.04 -7.19
N ALA A 100 5.84 -8.02 -6.86
CA ALA A 100 6.73 -7.37 -7.81
C ALA A 100 7.68 -8.38 -8.46
N SER A 101 8.36 -9.20 -7.66
CA SER A 101 9.24 -10.27 -8.13
C SER A 101 8.50 -11.30 -8.98
N ALA A 102 7.32 -11.74 -8.55
CA ALA A 102 6.52 -12.70 -9.29
C ALA A 102 6.16 -12.21 -10.69
N PHE A 103 5.93 -10.90 -10.87
CA PHE A 103 5.65 -10.29 -12.18
C PHE A 103 6.90 -9.80 -12.93
N GLY A 104 8.09 -9.93 -12.36
CA GLY A 104 9.34 -9.44 -12.96
C GLY A 104 9.39 -7.90 -13.04
N ILE A 105 8.80 -7.22 -12.05
CA ILE A 105 8.71 -5.75 -12.01
C ILE A 105 9.78 -5.22 -11.04
N ASP A 106 10.69 -4.39 -11.56
CA ASP A 106 11.70 -3.69 -10.76
C ASP A 106 11.22 -2.30 -10.29
N ASP A 107 10.38 -1.65 -11.10
CA ASP A 107 9.83 -0.33 -10.80
C ASP A 107 8.45 -0.47 -10.13
N PHE A 108 8.47 -0.74 -8.84
CA PHE A 108 7.29 -0.80 -7.99
C PHE A 108 7.41 0.16 -6.80
N GLY A 109 6.30 0.39 -6.11
CA GLY A 109 6.27 1.25 -4.93
C GLY A 109 5.14 0.90 -3.98
N MET A 110 5.19 1.47 -2.79
CA MET A 110 4.13 1.38 -1.79
C MET A 110 3.42 2.72 -1.67
N LEU A 111 2.12 2.67 -1.71
CA LEU A 111 1.23 3.80 -1.46
C LEU A 111 0.20 3.38 -0.44
N LEU A 112 -0.13 4.28 0.47
CA LEU A 112 -1.28 4.14 1.35
C LEU A 112 -2.31 5.22 1.03
N THR A 113 -3.57 4.83 1.01
CA THR A 113 -4.68 5.77 0.77
C THR A 113 -5.81 5.49 1.74
N GLY A 114 -6.37 6.55 2.28
CA GLY A 114 -7.58 6.54 3.08
C GLY A 114 -8.66 7.40 2.44
N ASN A 115 -9.62 7.83 3.26
CA ASN A 115 -10.66 8.76 2.83
C ASN A 115 -10.15 10.20 2.69
N THR A 116 -9.11 10.55 3.46
CA THR A 116 -8.61 11.93 3.62
C THR A 116 -7.25 12.12 2.96
N LEU A 117 -6.33 11.16 3.14
CA LEU A 117 -4.96 11.26 2.65
C LEU A 117 -4.60 10.12 1.70
N THR A 118 -3.74 10.46 0.72
CA THR A 118 -3.03 9.51 -0.14
C THR A 118 -1.53 9.81 -0.04
N VAL A 119 -0.73 8.80 0.27
CA VAL A 119 0.72 8.96 0.53
C VAL A 119 1.52 7.92 -0.22
N GLY A 120 2.41 8.36 -1.11
CA GLY A 120 3.44 7.53 -1.73
C GLY A 120 4.74 7.58 -0.93
N LEU A 121 5.44 6.45 -0.78
CA LEU A 121 6.63 6.32 0.06
C LEU A 121 7.89 6.18 -0.79
N ALA A 122 8.83 7.12 -0.65
CA ALA A 122 10.14 7.06 -1.33
C ALA A 122 11.06 5.99 -0.71
N THR A 123 11.04 5.85 0.62
CA THR A 123 11.64 4.73 1.36
C THR A 123 10.58 4.09 2.26
N ILE A 124 10.66 2.78 2.47
CA ILE A 124 9.59 2.01 3.14
C ILE A 124 10.05 1.57 4.53
N HIS A 125 10.58 0.38 4.68
CA HIS A 125 10.93 -0.24 5.96
C HIS A 125 12.44 -0.11 6.24
N GLU A 126 12.92 1.14 6.32
CA GLU A 126 14.34 1.45 6.53
C GLU A 126 14.56 2.13 7.88
N PRO A 127 15.67 1.87 8.56
CA PRO A 127 16.04 2.67 9.72
C PRO A 127 16.15 4.15 9.34
N ILE A 128 15.64 5.04 10.19
CA ILE A 128 15.65 6.48 9.89
C ILE A 128 17.05 7.01 9.59
N SER A 129 18.09 6.45 10.23
CA SER A 129 19.49 6.81 9.98
C SER A 129 19.98 6.43 8.58
N ALA A 130 19.35 5.47 7.90
CA ALA A 130 19.71 5.07 6.55
C ALA A 130 18.98 5.88 5.47
N VAL A 131 17.87 6.53 5.83
CA VAL A 131 17.01 7.23 4.87
C VAL A 131 17.76 8.25 4.01
N PRO A 132 18.58 9.17 4.57
CA PRO A 132 19.28 10.17 3.74
C PRO A 132 20.20 9.56 2.68
N ALA A 133 20.87 8.44 3.01
CA ALA A 133 21.77 7.73 2.09
C ALA A 133 21.02 6.94 1.02
N LEU A 134 19.82 6.51 1.31
CA LEU A 134 18.97 5.72 0.38
C LEU A 134 18.16 6.60 -0.57
N LEU A 135 17.92 7.86 -0.22
CA LEU A 135 17.19 8.78 -1.07
C LEU A 135 18.03 9.14 -2.30
N THR A 136 17.40 9.03 -3.46
CA THR A 136 17.95 9.44 -4.74
C THR A 136 16.87 10.13 -5.57
N PRO A 137 17.22 11.02 -6.52
CA PRO A 137 16.24 11.59 -7.42
C PRO A 137 15.43 10.53 -8.14
N ARG A 138 16.06 9.41 -8.57
CA ARG A 138 15.39 8.29 -9.23
C ARG A 138 14.31 7.64 -8.36
N ARG A 139 14.54 7.43 -7.06
CA ARG A 139 13.53 6.85 -6.15
C ARG A 139 12.32 7.75 -6.01
N ILE A 140 12.55 9.06 -5.82
CA ILE A 140 11.48 10.05 -5.69
C ILE A 140 10.71 10.18 -7.02
N THR A 141 11.39 10.27 -8.13
CA THR A 141 10.78 10.34 -9.46
C THR A 141 9.93 9.09 -9.73
N ARG A 142 10.45 7.89 -9.43
CA ARG A 142 9.71 6.64 -9.59
C ARG A 142 8.41 6.64 -8.80
N ILE A 143 8.45 6.88 -7.49
CA ILE A 143 7.23 6.85 -6.68
C ILE A 143 6.27 7.98 -7.06
N GLY A 144 6.79 9.14 -7.46
CA GLY A 144 5.97 10.25 -7.96
C GLY A 144 5.18 9.87 -9.21
N LEU A 145 5.82 9.27 -10.21
CA LEU A 145 5.17 8.82 -11.44
C LEU A 145 4.14 7.72 -11.18
N LEU A 146 4.50 6.73 -10.37
CA LEU A 146 3.58 5.64 -9.99
C LEU A 146 2.36 6.17 -9.21
N THR A 147 2.55 7.18 -8.36
CA THR A 147 1.44 7.84 -7.65
C THR A 147 0.55 8.64 -8.61
N ALA A 148 1.15 9.34 -9.59
CA ALA A 148 0.39 10.04 -10.62
C ALA A 148 -0.47 9.07 -11.44
N ASP A 149 0.09 7.92 -11.87
CA ASP A 149 -0.63 6.88 -12.60
C ASP A 149 -1.79 6.29 -11.77
N PHE A 150 -1.57 6.08 -10.48
CA PHE A 150 -2.62 5.62 -9.56
C PHE A 150 -3.78 6.61 -9.49
N LEU A 151 -3.50 7.90 -9.30
CA LEU A 151 -4.52 8.94 -9.23
C LEU A 151 -5.27 9.12 -10.55
N GLN A 152 -4.57 9.04 -11.69
CA GLN A 152 -5.19 9.07 -13.01
C GLN A 152 -6.12 7.89 -13.25
N ARG A 153 -5.74 6.68 -12.84
CA ARG A 153 -6.61 5.49 -12.88
C ARG A 153 -7.87 5.65 -12.03
N ARG A 154 -7.79 6.42 -10.95
CA ARG A 154 -8.94 6.81 -10.11
C ARG A 154 -9.73 8.01 -10.65
N GLY A 155 -9.45 8.46 -11.86
CA GLY A 155 -10.20 9.53 -12.53
C GLY A 155 -9.70 10.95 -12.29
N THR A 156 -8.58 11.15 -11.58
CA THR A 156 -7.99 12.49 -11.40
C THR A 156 -7.15 12.84 -12.63
N ALA A 157 -7.70 13.61 -13.57
CA ALA A 157 -7.06 13.89 -14.86
C ALA A 157 -5.71 14.62 -14.72
N ASN A 158 -5.63 15.60 -13.83
CA ASN A 158 -4.44 16.43 -13.58
C ASN A 158 -4.08 16.39 -12.09
N PRO A 159 -3.42 15.34 -11.59
CA PRO A 159 -3.12 15.21 -10.17
C PRO A 159 -2.20 16.33 -9.67
N ARG A 160 -2.48 16.84 -8.48
CA ARG A 160 -1.64 17.79 -7.75
C ARG A 160 -0.95 17.02 -6.63
N ILE A 161 0.35 16.84 -6.73
CA ILE A 161 1.11 15.99 -5.82
C ILE A 161 2.15 16.85 -5.11
N ALA A 162 2.09 16.89 -3.78
CA ALA A 162 3.15 17.51 -3.00
C ALA A 162 4.30 16.53 -2.77
N VAL A 163 5.53 17.00 -2.85
CA VAL A 163 6.73 16.25 -2.48
C VAL A 163 7.26 16.85 -1.18
N ALA A 164 7.18 16.09 -0.09
CA ALA A 164 7.63 16.56 1.22
C ALA A 164 9.16 16.76 1.24
N GLY A 165 9.63 17.70 2.03
CA GLY A 165 11.03 17.77 2.40
C GLY A 165 11.41 16.60 3.30
N LEU A 166 12.71 16.33 3.41
CA LEU A 166 13.26 15.38 4.39
C LEU A 166 13.47 16.06 5.74
N ASN A 167 14.05 17.25 5.69
CA ASN A 167 14.50 17.99 6.87
C ASN A 167 13.43 18.96 7.39
N PRO A 168 13.54 19.41 8.66
CA PRO A 168 12.67 20.45 9.19
C PRO A 168 12.69 21.70 8.30
N HIS A 169 11.52 22.35 8.15
CA HIS A 169 11.33 23.53 7.30
C HIS A 169 11.82 23.36 5.85
N ALA A 170 11.79 22.10 5.34
CA ALA A 170 12.32 21.73 4.02
C ALA A 170 13.78 22.22 3.81
N GLY A 171 14.63 22.01 4.84
CA GLY A 171 16.06 22.33 4.82
C GLY A 171 16.41 23.79 5.08
N GLU A 172 15.42 24.72 5.06
CA GLU A 172 15.60 26.16 5.32
C GLU A 172 16.86 26.74 4.65
N ASN A 173 16.93 26.63 3.32
CA ASN A 173 18.06 27.07 2.50
C ASN A 173 19.42 26.43 2.88
N GLY A 174 19.40 25.20 3.39
CA GLY A 174 20.59 24.44 3.77
C GLY A 174 20.98 24.57 5.25
N ALA A 175 20.20 25.27 6.06
CA ALA A 175 20.46 25.40 7.50
C ALA A 175 20.28 24.07 8.25
N PHE A 176 19.38 23.20 7.77
CA PHE A 176 19.05 21.90 8.40
C PHE A 176 19.39 20.69 7.53
N GLY A 177 20.16 20.88 6.47
CA GLY A 177 20.54 19.84 5.52
C GLY A 177 20.44 20.31 4.08
N ASP A 178 21.00 19.56 3.14
CA ASP A 178 21.06 19.91 1.72
C ASP A 178 20.30 18.94 0.81
N GLU A 179 19.65 17.92 1.38
CA GLU A 179 18.95 16.86 0.65
C GLU A 179 17.84 17.43 -0.23
N GLU A 180 17.18 18.51 0.22
CA GLU A 180 16.14 19.18 -0.56
C GLU A 180 16.71 19.74 -1.86
N THR A 181 17.85 20.42 -1.79
CA THR A 181 18.49 21.02 -2.97
C THR A 181 19.18 19.98 -3.85
N ARG A 182 19.87 19.02 -3.23
CA ARG A 182 20.70 18.04 -3.94
C ARG A 182 19.90 16.86 -4.50
N ILE A 183 18.77 16.48 -3.87
CA ILE A 183 18.04 15.26 -4.21
C ILE A 183 16.59 15.58 -4.61
N ILE A 184 15.84 16.32 -3.76
CA ILE A 184 14.39 16.44 -3.91
C ILE A 184 14.04 17.41 -5.04
N LEU A 185 14.68 18.58 -5.13
CA LEU A 185 14.44 19.54 -6.21
C LEU A 185 14.73 18.94 -7.60
N PRO A 186 15.88 18.28 -7.84
CA PRO A 186 16.11 17.62 -9.14
C PRO A 186 15.09 16.55 -9.48
N ALA A 187 14.54 15.83 -8.49
CA ALA A 187 13.47 14.86 -8.71
C ALA A 187 12.16 15.58 -9.12
N ILE A 188 11.81 16.67 -8.47
CA ILE A 188 10.61 17.47 -8.81
C ILE A 188 10.71 18.04 -10.23
N GLU A 189 11.88 18.51 -10.64
CA GLU A 189 12.11 18.99 -12.00
C GLU A 189 11.89 17.89 -13.04
N GLN A 190 12.43 16.67 -12.78
CA GLN A 190 12.20 15.50 -13.63
C GLN A 190 10.72 15.09 -13.68
N LEU A 191 10.05 15.12 -12.53
CA LEU A 191 8.62 14.80 -12.41
C LEU A 191 7.77 15.78 -13.22
N ASN A 192 8.01 17.08 -13.09
CA ASN A 192 7.26 18.10 -13.84
C ASN A 192 7.56 18.04 -15.34
N ALA A 193 8.80 17.72 -15.73
CA ALA A 193 9.15 17.51 -17.16
C ALA A 193 8.41 16.33 -17.80
N SER A 194 7.90 15.36 -17.00
CA SER A 194 7.10 14.24 -17.50
C SER A 194 5.70 14.64 -17.99
N GLY A 195 5.17 15.77 -17.51
CA GLY A 195 3.81 16.23 -17.83
C GLY A 195 2.67 15.36 -17.27
N ARG A 196 2.96 14.40 -16.35
CA ARG A 196 1.96 13.45 -15.84
C ARG A 196 1.08 14.01 -14.72
N ALA A 197 1.61 14.95 -13.96
CA ALA A 197 0.96 15.61 -12.83
C ALA A 197 1.63 16.95 -12.54
N VAL A 198 1.05 17.74 -11.66
CA VAL A 198 1.69 18.94 -11.11
C VAL A 198 2.35 18.57 -9.79
N PHE A 199 3.68 18.58 -9.75
CA PHE A 199 4.47 18.29 -8.55
C PHE A 199 4.97 19.58 -7.91
N THR A 200 4.68 19.77 -6.64
CA THR A 200 5.03 20.96 -5.86
C THR A 200 5.90 20.57 -4.67
N GLY A 201 6.95 21.31 -4.40
CA GLY A 201 7.84 21.07 -3.25
C GLY A 201 9.25 21.61 -3.49
N PRO A 202 10.21 21.28 -2.62
CA PRO A 202 10.05 20.51 -1.36
C PRO A 202 9.09 21.21 -0.41
N ALA A 203 8.02 20.51 0.00
CA ALA A 203 7.03 21.08 0.90
C ALA A 203 7.43 20.88 2.37
N VAL A 204 7.11 21.85 3.22
CA VAL A 204 7.42 21.81 4.64
C VAL A 204 6.71 20.64 5.32
N PRO A 205 7.44 19.65 5.91
CA PRO A 205 6.88 18.36 6.32
C PRO A 205 5.77 18.43 7.36
N ASP A 206 5.82 19.34 8.31
CA ASP A 206 4.82 19.53 9.37
C ASP A 206 3.55 20.24 8.91
N ALA A 207 3.55 20.85 7.71
CA ALA A 207 2.42 21.56 7.13
C ALA A 207 1.74 20.82 5.98
N VAL A 208 2.50 20.10 5.15
CA VAL A 208 2.03 19.53 3.88
C VAL A 208 0.87 18.56 4.03
N PHE A 209 0.86 17.74 5.08
CA PHE A 209 -0.23 16.77 5.30
C PHE A 209 -1.54 17.43 5.72
N ARG A 210 -1.47 18.53 6.50
CA ARG A 210 -2.64 19.36 6.79
C ARG A 210 -3.22 19.97 5.51
N ASP A 211 -2.36 20.45 4.62
CA ASP A 211 -2.79 21.10 3.38
C ASP A 211 -3.36 20.06 2.40
N ALA A 212 -2.78 18.86 2.34
CA ALA A 212 -3.35 17.73 1.61
C ALA A 212 -4.70 17.29 2.18
N ALA A 213 -4.85 17.17 3.51
CA ALA A 213 -6.11 16.84 4.15
C ALA A 213 -7.21 17.88 3.90
N ARG A 214 -6.84 19.12 3.57
CA ARG A 214 -7.75 20.20 3.15
C ARG A 214 -8.04 20.24 1.64
N GLY A 215 -7.52 19.25 0.89
CA GLY A 215 -7.76 19.13 -0.54
C GLY A 215 -6.91 20.06 -1.42
N GLN A 216 -5.81 20.62 -0.90
CA GLN A 216 -4.88 21.37 -1.75
C GLN A 216 -4.06 20.46 -2.65
N PHE A 217 -3.80 19.22 -2.21
CA PHE A 217 -3.09 18.18 -2.95
C PHE A 217 -3.90 16.90 -2.98
N ASP A 218 -3.75 16.14 -4.04
CA ASP A 218 -4.42 14.86 -4.24
C ASP A 218 -3.59 13.69 -3.67
N ALA A 219 -2.26 13.91 -3.48
CA ALA A 219 -1.36 13.01 -2.76
C ALA A 219 -0.12 13.75 -2.23
N VAL A 220 0.58 13.11 -1.29
CA VAL A 220 1.88 13.53 -0.79
C VAL A 220 2.91 12.43 -1.03
N ILE A 221 4.08 12.75 -1.59
CA ILE A 221 5.23 11.86 -1.60
C ILE A 221 6.03 12.11 -0.33
N ALA A 222 6.06 11.13 0.55
CA ALA A 222 6.83 11.15 1.79
C ALA A 222 8.21 10.52 1.58
N MET A 223 9.22 11.07 2.23
CA MET A 223 10.59 10.60 2.09
C MET A 223 10.83 9.30 2.84
N TYR A 224 10.12 9.06 3.93
CA TYR A 224 10.22 7.85 4.74
C TYR A 224 8.86 7.46 5.35
N HIS A 225 8.80 6.22 5.82
CA HIS A 225 7.60 5.55 6.28
C HIS A 225 6.78 6.38 7.27
N ASP A 226 7.36 6.73 8.44
CA ASP A 226 6.59 7.38 9.51
C ASP A 226 6.24 8.82 9.19
N GLN A 227 7.01 9.51 8.34
CA GLN A 227 6.64 10.84 7.85
C GLN A 227 5.26 10.84 7.20
N GLY A 228 4.96 9.81 6.41
CA GLY A 228 3.68 9.69 5.71
C GLY A 228 2.61 8.96 6.51
N LEU A 229 2.98 7.91 7.23
CA LEU A 229 2.00 7.03 7.87
C LEU A 229 1.47 7.57 9.19
N ILE A 230 2.24 8.35 9.95
CA ILE A 230 1.72 8.98 11.18
C ILE A 230 0.52 9.88 10.87
N PRO A 231 0.59 10.87 9.95
CA PRO A 231 -0.57 11.71 9.65
C PRO A 231 -1.70 10.92 8.97
N LEU A 232 -1.39 9.96 8.10
CA LEU A 232 -2.40 9.13 7.45
C LEU A 232 -3.18 8.31 8.48
N LYS A 233 -2.48 7.59 9.38
CA LYS A 233 -3.13 6.78 10.41
C LYS A 233 -3.86 7.60 11.47
N LEU A 234 -3.43 8.83 11.72
CA LEU A 234 -4.15 9.73 12.61
C LEU A 234 -5.54 10.09 12.07
N LEU A 235 -5.68 10.21 10.75
CA LEU A 235 -6.93 10.63 10.09
C LEU A 235 -7.77 9.46 9.56
N ASP A 236 -7.14 8.40 9.10
CA ASP A 236 -7.78 7.33 8.30
C ASP A 236 -7.48 5.91 8.83
N PHE A 237 -7.21 5.71 10.13
CA PHE A 237 -6.75 4.44 10.69
C PHE A 237 -7.58 3.24 10.24
N ASP A 238 -8.92 3.36 10.34
CA ASP A 238 -9.85 2.26 10.06
C ASP A 238 -10.12 2.05 8.55
N ASN A 239 -9.74 3.01 7.70
CA ASN A 239 -10.04 2.98 6.27
C ASN A 239 -8.79 2.94 5.38
N ALA A 240 -7.61 2.94 5.98
CA ALA A 240 -6.35 2.93 5.24
C ALA A 240 -6.20 1.64 4.43
N VAL A 241 -5.77 1.80 3.18
CA VAL A 241 -5.51 0.72 2.22
C VAL A 241 -4.07 0.83 1.74
N ASN A 242 -3.35 -0.27 1.81
CA ASN A 242 -2.03 -0.40 1.21
C ASN A 242 -2.19 -0.83 -0.25
N VAL A 243 -1.51 -0.12 -1.15
CA VAL A 243 -1.52 -0.38 -2.59
C VAL A 243 -0.09 -0.67 -3.06
N THR A 244 0.09 -1.77 -3.77
CA THR A 244 1.33 -2.02 -4.51
C THR A 244 1.24 -1.36 -5.88
N LEU A 245 2.01 -0.30 -6.07
CA LEU A 245 2.11 0.42 -7.34
C LEU A 245 3.04 -0.28 -8.33
N GLY A 246 2.83 -0.05 -9.62
CA GLY A 246 3.70 -0.57 -10.69
C GLY A 246 3.33 -1.96 -11.17
N LEU A 247 2.44 -2.68 -10.51
CA LEU A 247 1.96 -3.97 -10.99
C LEU A 247 1.04 -3.82 -12.22
N PRO A 248 1.03 -4.80 -13.14
CA PRO A 248 0.17 -4.75 -14.33
C PRO A 248 -1.32 -4.83 -13.98
N LYS A 249 -1.65 -5.42 -12.83
CA LYS A 249 -2.99 -5.48 -12.26
C LYS A 249 -2.98 -5.00 -10.82
N PRO A 250 -4.06 -4.38 -10.33
CA PRO A 250 -4.12 -3.84 -8.98
C PRO A 250 -3.92 -4.91 -7.90
N ARG A 251 -3.10 -4.59 -6.92
CA ARG A 251 -3.01 -5.31 -5.65
C ARG A 251 -3.23 -4.34 -4.52
N THR A 252 -4.26 -4.60 -3.72
CA THR A 252 -4.59 -3.85 -2.50
C THR A 252 -4.54 -4.76 -1.28
N SER A 253 -4.41 -4.18 -0.11
CA SER A 253 -4.56 -4.91 1.16
C SER A 253 -5.00 -3.97 2.28
N PRO A 254 -5.69 -4.49 3.32
CA PRO A 254 -5.92 -3.72 4.52
C PRO A 254 -4.59 -3.33 5.20
N ASP A 255 -4.60 -2.22 5.91
CA ASP A 255 -3.41 -1.70 6.62
C ASP A 255 -3.37 -2.14 8.08
N HIS A 256 -3.57 -3.43 8.31
CA HIS A 256 -3.42 -4.09 9.61
C HIS A 256 -2.75 -5.46 9.45
N GLY A 257 -2.21 -5.98 10.54
CA GLY A 257 -1.59 -7.31 10.57
C GLY A 257 -2.60 -8.42 10.89
N THR A 258 -2.07 -9.60 11.17
CA THR A 258 -2.83 -10.82 11.49
C THR A 258 -3.64 -10.74 12.78
N ALA A 259 -3.26 -9.86 13.71
CA ALA A 259 -3.94 -9.61 14.98
C ALA A 259 -4.40 -10.91 15.69
N PHE A 260 -3.51 -11.90 15.77
CA PHE A 260 -3.78 -13.22 16.36
C PHE A 260 -4.55 -13.19 17.69
N PRO A 261 -4.27 -12.25 18.62
CA PRO A 261 -5.02 -12.16 19.88
C PRO A 261 -6.51 -11.89 19.72
N LEU A 262 -6.96 -11.35 18.57
CA LEU A 262 -8.37 -11.05 18.28
C LEU A 262 -9.05 -12.14 17.46
N ALA A 263 -8.29 -13.02 16.80
CA ALA A 263 -8.81 -14.02 15.88
C ALA A 263 -9.86 -14.95 16.52
N GLY A 264 -10.98 -15.14 15.86
CA GLY A 264 -12.08 -16.00 16.29
C GLY A 264 -12.93 -15.45 17.43
N LYS A 265 -12.76 -14.17 17.80
CA LYS A 265 -13.52 -13.53 18.89
C LYS A 265 -14.70 -12.68 18.40
N GLY A 266 -14.87 -12.48 17.10
CA GLY A 266 -15.90 -11.62 16.53
C GLY A 266 -15.70 -10.14 16.85
N LEU A 267 -14.46 -9.71 17.09
CA LEU A 267 -14.10 -8.34 17.47
C LEU A 267 -13.30 -7.60 16.39
N ALA A 268 -12.95 -8.26 15.29
CA ALA A 268 -12.17 -7.65 14.23
C ALA A 268 -13.02 -6.64 13.44
N ASP A 269 -12.46 -5.44 13.17
CA ASP A 269 -13.10 -4.43 12.35
C ASP A 269 -12.82 -4.70 10.86
N PRO A 270 -13.84 -4.88 10.01
CA PRO A 270 -13.66 -5.13 8.58
C PRO A 270 -13.46 -3.86 7.75
N SER A 271 -13.45 -2.66 8.32
CA SER A 271 -13.51 -1.40 7.56
C SER A 271 -12.37 -1.22 6.58
N SER A 272 -11.13 -1.53 6.98
CA SER A 272 -9.96 -1.48 6.10
C SER A 272 -10.05 -2.55 4.99
N MET A 273 -10.55 -3.76 5.27
CA MET A 273 -10.78 -4.81 4.27
C MET A 273 -11.86 -4.38 3.26
N ILE A 274 -12.97 -3.80 3.72
CA ILE A 274 -14.02 -3.23 2.85
C ILE A 274 -13.42 -2.17 1.93
N SER A 275 -12.62 -1.26 2.48
CA SER A 275 -11.95 -0.20 1.72
C SER A 275 -10.98 -0.78 0.68
N ALA A 276 -10.21 -1.83 1.05
CA ALA A 276 -9.29 -2.50 0.14
C ALA A 276 -10.02 -3.20 -1.02
N ILE A 277 -11.14 -3.87 -0.76
CA ILE A 277 -11.97 -4.51 -1.79
C ILE A 277 -12.59 -3.44 -2.71
N ARG A 278 -13.16 -2.38 -2.16
CA ARG A 278 -13.75 -1.28 -2.96
C ARG A 278 -12.72 -0.65 -3.88
N LEU A 279 -11.52 -0.39 -3.36
CA LEU A 279 -10.43 0.18 -4.17
C LEU A 279 -9.96 -0.79 -5.26
N ALA A 280 -9.87 -2.09 -4.97
CA ALA A 280 -9.55 -3.09 -5.99
C ALA A 280 -10.60 -3.11 -7.13
N CYS A 281 -11.88 -3.02 -6.79
CA CYS A 281 -12.96 -2.90 -7.77
C CYS A 281 -12.88 -1.61 -8.59
N GLU A 282 -12.53 -0.49 -7.97
CA GLU A 282 -12.37 0.80 -8.66
C GLU A 282 -11.22 0.79 -9.68
N LEU A 283 -10.16 0.05 -9.39
CA LEU A 283 -8.95 0.01 -10.22
C LEU A 283 -8.97 -1.11 -11.28
N ALA A 284 -9.85 -2.12 -11.15
CA ALA A 284 -10.00 -3.24 -12.08
C ALA A 284 -10.77 -2.82 -13.34
#